data_31c765054429511c6aa270e4e7576ba1
#
_entry.id   31c765054429511c6aa270e4e7576ba1
#
_cell.length_a   1.000
_cell.length_b   1.000
_cell.length_c   1.000
_cell.angle_alpha   90.00
_cell.angle_beta   90.00
_cell.angle_gamma   90.00
#
_symmetry.space_group_name_H-M   'P 1'
#
loop_
_entity.id
_entity.type
_entity.pdbx_description
1 polymer ?
#
loop_
_entity_poly.entity_id
_entity_poly.type
_entity_poly.pdbx_seq_one_letter_code
_entity_poly.pdbx_strand_id
1 'polypeptide(L)'
;LVQHPLVGRVISIHAVRSAGAVLDVLESHGLLIPNSDSPAIIFHWFSGTSDELARARNAGCNFSVNERMLASKRGREYARQIPLDRLLLETDAPAEPNTETSAQSLIRSLTRASGRIASLKNCDAKHIESAVLANARSVFDLR
;
A
#
# COMPACT_ATOMS: atom_id res chain seq x y z
N LEU A 1 29.85 -5.81 8.66
CA LEU A 1 28.69 -5.48 7.79
C LEU A 1 28.41 -4.00 7.93
N VAL A 2 28.72 -3.22 6.90
CA VAL A 2 28.36 -1.80 6.83
C VAL A 2 26.84 -1.74 6.73
N GLN A 3 26.17 -1.31 7.78
CA GLN A 3 24.75 -1.00 7.72
C GLN A 3 24.60 0.27 6.89
N HIS A 4 24.15 0.14 5.64
CA HIS A 4 23.75 1.30 4.85
C HIS A 4 22.52 1.92 5.52
N PRO A 5 22.53 3.21 5.81
CA PRO A 5 21.37 3.87 6.38
C PRO A 5 20.17 3.72 5.42
N LEU A 6 19.03 3.30 5.95
CA LEU A 6 17.78 3.13 5.19
C LEU A 6 16.99 4.45 5.06
N VAL A 7 17.63 5.56 5.39
CA VAL A 7 17.06 6.91 5.29
C VAL A 7 16.60 7.18 3.87
N GLY A 8 15.36 7.65 3.71
CA GLY A 8 14.76 7.95 2.41
C GLY A 8 14.52 6.70 1.51
N ARG A 9 14.65 5.49 2.05
CA ARG A 9 14.35 4.26 1.32
C ARG A 9 12.87 3.91 1.44
N VAL A 10 12.38 3.25 0.41
CA VAL A 10 11.05 2.65 0.39
C VAL A 10 11.20 1.14 0.31
N ILE A 11 10.51 0.43 1.19
CA ILE A 11 10.47 -1.03 1.21
C ILE A 11 9.04 -1.46 0.87
N SER A 12 8.86 -1.98 -0.34
CA SER A 12 7.58 -2.55 -0.78
C SER A 12 7.59 -4.06 -0.53
N ILE A 13 6.56 -4.56 0.16
CA ILE A 13 6.52 -5.91 0.69
C ILE A 13 5.31 -6.66 0.14
N HIS A 14 5.58 -7.82 -0.45
CA HIS A 14 4.58 -8.82 -0.81
C HIS A 14 4.54 -9.91 0.27
N ALA A 15 3.51 -9.89 1.12
CA ALA A 15 3.40 -10.78 2.27
C ALA A 15 2.17 -11.67 2.20
N VAL A 16 2.26 -12.77 1.46
CA VAL A 16 1.18 -13.77 1.40
C VAL A 16 1.31 -14.74 2.56
N ARG A 17 0.33 -14.75 3.46
CA ARG A 17 0.29 -15.59 4.66
C ARG A 17 1.50 -15.42 5.58
N SER A 18 2.18 -14.31 5.52
CA SER A 18 3.42 -14.04 6.25
C SER A 18 3.49 -12.63 6.84
N ALA A 19 2.38 -11.88 6.82
CA ALA A 19 2.37 -10.49 7.29
C ALA A 19 2.85 -10.36 8.74
N GLY A 20 2.44 -11.27 9.63
CA GLY A 20 2.88 -11.29 11.02
C GLY A 20 4.38 -11.49 11.15
N ALA A 21 4.94 -12.49 10.48
CA ALA A 21 6.39 -12.76 10.51
C ALA A 21 7.20 -11.59 9.92
N VAL A 22 6.69 -10.96 8.87
CA VAL A 22 7.31 -9.75 8.30
C VAL A 22 7.31 -8.60 9.30
N LEU A 23 6.18 -8.36 9.96
CA LEU A 23 6.08 -7.34 11.00
C LEU A 23 7.04 -7.60 12.17
N ASP A 24 7.19 -8.87 12.59
CA ASP A 24 8.14 -9.27 13.64
C ASP A 24 9.59 -8.95 13.24
N VAL A 25 9.96 -9.25 12.00
CA VAL A 25 11.30 -8.94 11.47
C VAL A 25 11.53 -7.42 11.40
N LEU A 26 10.58 -6.67 10.87
CA LEU A 26 10.69 -5.22 10.77
C LEU A 26 10.82 -4.56 12.16
N GLU A 27 10.04 -5.03 13.12
CA GLU A 27 10.06 -4.53 14.49
C GLU A 27 11.36 -4.85 15.19
N SER A 28 11.85 -6.10 15.07
CA SER A 28 13.12 -6.54 15.69
C SER A 28 14.34 -5.76 15.16
N HIS A 29 14.25 -5.21 13.95
CA HIS A 29 15.29 -4.38 13.35
C HIS A 29 15.04 -2.88 13.52
N GLY A 30 14.03 -2.47 14.29
CA GLY A 30 13.72 -1.06 14.54
C GLY A 30 13.19 -0.31 13.32
N LEU A 31 12.69 -1.00 12.30
CA LEU A 31 12.22 -0.41 11.04
C LEU A 31 10.78 0.11 11.10
N LEU A 32 10.05 -0.21 12.17
CA LEU A 32 8.68 0.25 12.42
C LEU A 32 8.62 1.46 13.38
N ILE A 33 9.76 1.98 13.79
CA ILE A 33 9.80 3.17 14.66
C ILE A 33 9.70 4.40 13.77
N PRO A 34 8.62 5.22 13.88
CA PRO A 34 8.48 6.42 13.07
C PRO A 34 9.54 7.46 13.46
N ASN A 35 10.56 7.60 12.65
CA ASN A 35 11.55 8.67 12.76
C ASN A 35 12.02 9.08 11.37
N SER A 36 12.77 10.17 11.25
CA SER A 36 13.29 10.68 9.97
C SER A 36 14.22 9.70 9.25
N ASP A 37 14.76 8.73 9.97
CA ASP A 37 15.77 7.81 9.47
C ASP A 37 15.17 6.43 9.12
N SER A 38 13.89 6.22 9.40
CA SER A 38 13.19 4.99 9.08
C SER A 38 12.76 4.95 7.61
N PRO A 39 12.83 3.78 6.96
CA PRO A 39 12.31 3.62 5.62
C PRO A 39 10.78 3.73 5.62
N ALA A 40 10.19 4.14 4.50
CA ALA A 40 8.77 4.01 4.28
C ALA A 40 8.44 2.54 3.98
N ILE A 41 7.59 1.94 4.78
CA ILE A 41 7.15 0.55 4.59
C ILE A 41 5.82 0.56 3.84
N ILE A 42 5.73 -0.19 2.75
CA ILE A 42 4.50 -0.38 1.97
C ILE A 42 4.16 -1.86 1.95
N PHE A 43 2.99 -2.22 2.46
CA PHE A 43 2.39 -3.53 2.18
C PHE A 43 1.61 -3.45 0.87
N HIS A 44 2.12 -4.11 -0.13
CA HIS A 44 1.49 -4.26 -1.43
C HIS A 44 0.46 -5.39 -1.37
N TRP A 45 -0.78 -5.09 -1.83
CA TRP A 45 -1.90 -6.04 -1.81
C TRP A 45 -2.00 -6.83 -0.50
N PHE A 46 -2.22 -6.13 0.60
CA PHE A 46 -2.26 -6.75 1.93
C PHE A 46 -3.28 -7.88 2.01
N SER A 47 -2.85 -9.06 2.43
CA SER A 47 -3.66 -10.27 2.52
C SER A 47 -3.58 -11.00 3.87
N GLY A 48 -2.99 -10.38 4.88
CA GLY A 48 -2.89 -10.90 6.25
C GLY A 48 -4.25 -10.95 6.98
N THR A 49 -4.20 -11.22 8.27
CA THR A 49 -5.38 -11.18 9.16
C THR A 49 -5.78 -9.75 9.51
N SER A 50 -6.96 -9.57 10.10
CA SER A 50 -7.40 -8.26 10.58
C SER A 50 -6.53 -7.70 11.69
N ASP A 51 -6.00 -8.57 12.57
CA ASP A 51 -5.09 -8.17 13.64
C ASP A 51 -3.73 -7.73 13.09
N GLU A 52 -3.22 -8.44 12.08
CA GLU A 52 -1.99 -8.04 11.38
C GLU A 52 -2.18 -6.71 10.63
N LEU A 53 -3.35 -6.48 10.01
CA LEU A 53 -3.67 -5.18 9.40
C LEU A 53 -3.67 -4.07 10.45
N ALA A 54 -4.32 -4.30 11.59
CA ALA A 54 -4.35 -3.32 12.68
C ALA A 54 -2.94 -3.02 13.20
N ARG A 55 -2.11 -4.05 13.38
CA ARG A 55 -0.71 -3.90 13.79
C ARG A 55 0.10 -3.08 12.78
N ALA A 56 0.00 -3.39 11.49
CA ALA A 56 0.70 -2.66 10.43
C ALA A 56 0.25 -1.19 10.35
N ARG A 57 -1.05 -0.93 10.49
CA ARG A 57 -1.60 0.44 10.54
C ARG A 57 -1.06 1.22 11.74
N ASN A 58 -1.07 0.63 12.93
CA ASN A 58 -0.58 1.26 14.16
C ASN A 58 0.94 1.54 14.10
N ALA A 59 1.67 0.71 13.36
CA ALA A 59 3.08 0.92 13.07
C ALA A 59 3.36 1.98 11.99
N GLY A 60 2.32 2.60 11.41
CA GLY A 60 2.47 3.65 10.40
C GLY A 60 2.85 3.16 9.01
N CYS A 61 2.65 1.87 8.71
CA CYS A 61 2.88 1.34 7.37
C CYS A 61 1.90 1.93 6.35
N ASN A 62 2.36 2.03 5.10
CA ASN A 62 1.52 2.38 3.96
C ASN A 62 0.98 1.11 3.31
N PHE A 63 -0.09 1.25 2.52
CA PHE A 63 -0.74 0.14 1.85
C PHE A 63 -1.07 0.51 0.42
N SER A 64 -0.62 -0.29 -0.54
CA SER A 64 -1.04 -0.13 -1.92
C SER A 64 -2.17 -1.10 -2.27
N VAL A 65 -3.19 -0.57 -2.91
CA VAL A 65 -4.45 -1.27 -3.22
C VAL A 65 -4.63 -1.30 -4.72
N ASN A 66 -4.98 -2.47 -5.24
CA ASN A 66 -5.28 -2.68 -6.66
C ASN A 66 -6.73 -3.12 -6.87
N GLU A 67 -7.16 -3.09 -8.13
CA GLU A 67 -8.52 -3.45 -8.51
C GLU A 67 -8.87 -4.91 -8.17
N ARG A 68 -7.88 -5.83 -8.28
CA ARG A 68 -8.07 -7.26 -7.98
C ARG A 68 -8.27 -7.51 -6.49
N MET A 69 -7.53 -6.79 -5.63
CA MET A 69 -7.74 -6.83 -4.18
C MET A 69 -9.19 -6.47 -3.84
N LEU A 70 -9.74 -5.44 -4.50
CA LEU A 70 -11.10 -4.95 -4.28
C LEU A 70 -12.20 -5.89 -4.84
N ALA A 71 -11.86 -6.89 -5.62
CA ALA A 71 -12.81 -7.90 -6.08
C ALA A 71 -13.32 -8.77 -4.92
N SER A 72 -12.51 -9.01 -3.88
CA SER A 72 -12.88 -9.81 -2.73
C SER A 72 -13.59 -8.97 -1.64
N LYS A 73 -14.48 -9.61 -0.87
CA LYS A 73 -15.12 -8.97 0.30
C LYS A 73 -14.08 -8.52 1.32
N ARG A 74 -13.08 -9.37 1.59
CA ARG A 74 -11.99 -9.08 2.53
C ARG A 74 -11.15 -7.88 2.08
N GLY A 75 -10.77 -7.84 0.80
CA GLY A 75 -9.99 -6.73 0.26
C GLY A 75 -10.74 -5.40 0.34
N ARG A 76 -12.05 -5.40 0.09
CA ARG A 76 -12.89 -4.20 0.26
C ARG A 76 -12.94 -3.75 1.71
N GLU A 77 -13.07 -4.68 2.66
CA GLU A 77 -13.08 -4.36 4.08
C GLU A 77 -11.73 -3.78 4.51
N TYR A 78 -10.63 -4.34 4.06
CA TYR A 78 -9.30 -3.81 4.33
C TYR A 78 -9.09 -2.42 3.72
N ALA A 79 -9.50 -2.21 2.47
CA ALA A 79 -9.43 -0.89 1.85
C ALA A 79 -10.26 0.17 2.61
N ARG A 80 -11.39 -0.22 3.21
CA ARG A 80 -12.18 0.66 4.08
C ARG A 80 -11.40 1.05 5.34
N GLN A 81 -10.68 0.11 5.94
CA GLN A 81 -9.95 0.30 7.20
C GLN A 81 -8.60 1.01 7.03
N ILE A 82 -7.99 0.95 5.85
CA ILE A 82 -6.72 1.65 5.58
C ILE A 82 -6.95 3.17 5.72
N PRO A 83 -6.15 3.87 6.56
CA PRO A 83 -6.23 5.32 6.67
C PRO A 83 -5.93 6.01 5.33
N LEU A 84 -6.62 7.11 5.06
CA LEU A 84 -6.49 7.80 3.79
C LEU A 84 -5.08 8.34 3.55
N ASP A 85 -4.40 8.79 4.61
CA ASP A 85 -3.02 9.29 4.59
C ASP A 85 -1.95 8.18 4.46
N ARG A 86 -2.37 6.91 4.43
CA ARG A 86 -1.51 5.73 4.25
C ARG A 86 -1.86 4.93 3.01
N LEU A 87 -2.82 5.42 2.23
CA LEU A 87 -3.33 4.75 1.04
C LEU A 87 -2.50 5.10 -0.19
N LEU A 88 -2.09 4.07 -0.92
CA LEU A 88 -1.50 4.15 -2.24
C LEU A 88 -2.33 3.30 -3.23
N LEU A 89 -2.16 3.55 -4.51
CA LEU A 89 -2.74 2.72 -5.57
C LEU A 89 -1.64 2.00 -6.34
N GLU A 90 -2.00 0.84 -6.85
CA GLU A 90 -1.15 0.02 -7.71
C GLU A 90 -1.97 -0.71 -8.76
N THR A 91 -1.34 -1.30 -9.74
CA THR A 91 -1.99 -2.16 -10.73
C THR A 91 -1.65 -3.63 -10.55
N ASP A 92 -0.45 -3.90 -10.02
CA ASP A 92 0.15 -5.23 -9.97
C ASP A 92 0.14 -5.92 -11.35
N ALA A 93 0.41 -5.14 -12.39
CA ALA A 93 0.45 -5.59 -13.77
C ALA A 93 1.86 -6.05 -14.17
N PRO A 94 1.96 -7.01 -15.10
CA PRO A 94 0.87 -7.71 -15.77
C PRO A 94 0.20 -8.75 -14.87
N ALA A 95 -1.11 -8.99 -15.07
CA ALA A 95 -1.85 -9.99 -14.31
C ALA A 95 -1.40 -11.43 -14.61
N GLU A 96 -1.00 -11.66 -15.85
CA GLU A 96 -0.50 -12.93 -16.36
C GLU A 96 0.84 -12.73 -17.06
N PRO A 97 1.77 -13.71 -16.99
CA PRO A 97 3.02 -13.67 -17.74
C PRO A 97 2.74 -13.49 -19.25
N ASN A 98 3.56 -12.70 -19.92
CA ASN A 98 3.48 -12.41 -21.35
C ASN A 98 2.20 -11.67 -21.83
N THR A 99 1.45 -11.06 -20.93
CA THR A 99 0.32 -10.19 -21.29
C THR A 99 0.84 -8.78 -21.57
N GLU A 100 0.56 -8.27 -22.75
CA GLU A 100 0.86 -6.85 -23.05
C GLU A 100 0.00 -5.93 -22.18
N THR A 101 0.67 -5.00 -21.53
CA THR A 101 0.02 -4.00 -20.67
C THR A 101 0.19 -2.63 -21.30
N SER A 102 -0.91 -2.02 -21.77
CA SER A 102 -0.87 -0.66 -22.28
C SER A 102 -0.97 0.37 -21.16
N ALA A 103 -0.42 1.57 -21.38
CA ALA A 103 -0.55 2.69 -20.45
C ALA A 103 -2.02 3.00 -20.15
N GLN A 104 -2.88 2.91 -21.17
CA GLN A 104 -4.33 3.16 -21.02
C GLN A 104 -5.00 2.09 -20.13
N SER A 105 -4.57 0.82 -20.21
CA SER A 105 -5.11 -0.23 -19.33
C SER A 105 -4.71 -0.02 -17.88
N LEU A 106 -3.48 0.44 -17.61
CA LEU A 106 -3.01 0.80 -16.28
C LEU A 106 -3.81 1.97 -15.71
N ILE A 107 -3.98 3.03 -16.48
CA ILE A 107 -4.77 4.21 -16.07
C ILE A 107 -6.20 3.80 -15.74
N ARG A 108 -6.85 3.01 -16.60
CA ARG A 108 -8.23 2.53 -16.34
C ARG A 108 -8.32 1.70 -15.06
N SER A 109 -7.36 0.83 -14.80
CA SER A 109 -7.33 0.03 -13.56
C SER A 109 -7.20 0.91 -12.32
N LEU A 110 -6.29 1.87 -12.33
CA LEU A 110 -6.12 2.83 -11.23
C LEU A 110 -7.40 3.68 -11.01
N THR A 111 -8.01 4.16 -12.08
CA THR A 111 -9.26 4.94 -12.01
C THR A 111 -10.42 4.12 -11.43
N ARG A 112 -10.54 2.84 -11.81
CA ARG A 112 -11.56 1.96 -11.24
C ARG A 112 -11.29 1.65 -9.77
N ALA A 113 -10.04 1.42 -9.39
CA ALA A 113 -9.65 1.22 -7.99
C ALA A 113 -9.99 2.45 -7.14
N SER A 114 -9.62 3.65 -7.61
CA SER A 114 -9.93 4.93 -6.96
C SER A 114 -11.45 5.11 -6.75
N GLY A 115 -12.27 4.90 -7.79
CA GLY A 115 -13.72 5.00 -7.71
C GLY A 115 -14.35 4.00 -6.71
N ARG A 116 -13.87 2.76 -6.69
CA ARG A 116 -14.33 1.75 -5.71
C ARG A 116 -13.97 2.11 -4.28
N ILE A 117 -12.75 2.60 -4.04
CA ILE A 117 -12.32 3.05 -2.71
C ILE A 117 -13.14 4.27 -2.28
N ALA A 118 -13.40 5.21 -3.16
CA ALA A 118 -14.24 6.38 -2.90
C ALA A 118 -15.63 5.96 -2.40
N SER A 119 -16.27 5.00 -3.09
CA SER A 119 -17.54 4.44 -2.65
C SER A 119 -17.46 3.77 -1.27
N LEU A 120 -16.39 3.02 -0.99
CA LEU A 120 -16.17 2.36 0.30
C LEU A 120 -15.95 3.35 1.46
N LYS A 121 -15.37 4.51 1.16
CA LYS A 121 -15.07 5.57 2.14
C LYS A 121 -16.10 6.71 2.17
N ASN A 122 -17.16 6.60 1.36
CA ASN A 122 -18.22 7.61 1.24
C ASN A 122 -17.67 9.01 0.88
N CYS A 123 -16.79 9.09 -0.09
CA CYS A 123 -16.22 10.34 -0.59
C CYS A 123 -16.10 10.33 -2.12
N ASP A 124 -15.68 11.46 -2.70
CA ASP A 124 -15.46 11.57 -4.13
C ASP A 124 -14.15 10.89 -4.59
N ALA A 125 -14.16 10.37 -5.83
CA ALA A 125 -12.97 9.78 -6.44
C ALA A 125 -11.79 10.76 -6.51
N LYS A 126 -12.06 12.03 -6.81
CA LYS A 126 -11.04 13.10 -6.82
C LYS A 126 -10.38 13.30 -5.46
N HIS A 127 -11.12 13.10 -4.38
CA HIS A 127 -10.56 13.16 -3.02
C HIS A 127 -9.57 12.01 -2.79
N ILE A 128 -9.92 10.79 -3.22
CA ILE A 128 -9.00 9.65 -3.18
C ILE A 128 -7.76 9.91 -4.04
N GLU A 129 -7.93 10.35 -5.28
CA GLU A 129 -6.82 10.62 -6.21
C GLU A 129 -5.86 11.68 -5.66
N SER A 130 -6.40 12.77 -5.09
CA SER A 130 -5.59 13.82 -4.47
C SER A 130 -4.82 13.32 -3.26
N ALA A 131 -5.45 12.53 -2.38
CA ALA A 131 -4.80 11.94 -1.22
C ALA A 131 -3.70 10.96 -1.63
N VAL A 132 -3.98 10.07 -2.57
CA VAL A 132 -2.98 9.10 -3.07
C VAL A 132 -1.80 9.79 -3.72
N LEU A 133 -2.03 10.86 -4.49
CA LEU A 133 -0.95 11.65 -5.10
C LEU A 133 -0.09 12.32 -4.03
N ALA A 134 -0.71 12.90 -3.00
CA ALA A 134 0.02 13.51 -1.88
C ALA A 134 0.84 12.46 -1.11
N ASN A 135 0.25 11.29 -0.84
CA ASN A 135 0.93 10.19 -0.16
C ASN A 135 2.11 9.66 -0.99
N ALA A 136 1.92 9.47 -2.30
CA ALA A 136 2.98 9.03 -3.20
C ALA A 136 4.14 10.02 -3.22
N ARG A 137 3.84 11.33 -3.31
CA ARG A 137 4.88 12.37 -3.25
C ARG A 137 5.65 12.31 -1.94
N SER A 138 4.97 12.14 -0.81
CA SER A 138 5.60 12.03 0.50
C SER A 138 6.45 10.77 0.64
N VAL A 139 5.91 9.62 0.23
CA VAL A 139 6.59 8.31 0.38
C VAL A 139 7.81 8.19 -0.53
N PHE A 140 7.73 8.69 -1.76
CA PHE A 140 8.79 8.57 -2.76
C PHE A 140 9.65 9.84 -2.90
N ASP A 141 9.47 10.85 -2.04
CA ASP A 141 10.16 12.16 -2.11
C ASP A 141 10.11 12.78 -3.52
N LEU A 142 8.93 12.73 -4.15
CA LEU A 142 8.70 13.31 -5.46
C LEU A 142 8.40 14.81 -5.32
N ARG A 143 9.27 15.64 -5.87
CA ARG A 143 9.14 17.11 -5.90
C ARG A 143 8.30 17.58 -7.08
#